data_56304da405066ffcbd9c40c27f333f23
#
_entry.id   56304da405066ffcbd9c40c27f333f23
#
_cell.length_a   1.000
_cell.length_b   1.000
_cell.length_c   1.000
_cell.angle_alpha   90.00
_cell.angle_beta   90.00
_cell.angle_gamma   90.00
#
_symmetry.space_group_name_H-M   'P 1'
#
loop_
_entity.id
_entity.type
_entity.pdbx_description
1 polymer ?
#
loop_
_entity_poly.entity_id
_entity_poly.type
_entity_poly.pdbx_seq_one_letter_code
_entity_poly.pdbx_strand_id
1 'polypeptide(L)'
;MQAILRRIRHRTIARASALLPFALASSLAQPAPQLPVPDALDLKGAIGFALENNFAIRQARERIKQQEGVVVEVSAREIPNVAANATYQYNDTDIGQTFPPSKSAWQINLTASQVLYSAGGVRSAVHSSKLARDAAVLDLQAVINDALLQVRIAFYNVLLAREKIKVQESNVELLQSQLKTTTDRFDAGTVSSFEKLRAEVAVANAKAPLITARNDYRLAIETLRQSLGFTTNKPDSLRKIPDFLGTLDFTPVNFDLQAAFEAAHANRPDLERLTKLMDARAESVTTVRANAYPNLAAFGGLTQRTDFSGDPVNGWLVGVQSQWNIFDGRATAGRVVQARSLLEQTRLTLTLTLCTLTQTTCLF
;
A
#
# COMPACT_ATOMS: atom_id res chain seq x y z
N MET A 1 59.01 -65.50 -7.38
CA MET A 1 60.13 -64.56 -7.54
C MET A 1 59.50 -63.24 -7.89
N GLN A 2 59.09 -62.53 -6.89
CA GLN A 2 59.70 -61.35 -6.29
C GLN A 2 59.73 -60.14 -7.26
N ALA A 3 58.98 -59.15 -6.83
CA ALA A 3 59.18 -57.72 -6.92
C ALA A 3 58.76 -57.07 -8.25
N ILE A 4 57.73 -56.27 -8.21
CA ILE A 4 57.86 -54.80 -7.96
C ILE A 4 56.54 -54.24 -7.49
N LEU A 5 56.35 -54.07 -6.21
CA LEU A 5 55.52 -53.10 -5.55
C LEU A 5 56.15 -51.73 -5.81
N ARG A 6 55.40 -50.74 -6.33
CA ARG A 6 55.54 -49.42 -5.80
C ARG A 6 54.59 -48.37 -6.53
N ARG A 7 53.79 -47.78 -5.70
CA ARG A 7 53.33 -46.38 -5.80
C ARG A 7 52.17 -46.11 -6.76
N ILE A 8 50.97 -46.43 -6.32
CA ILE A 8 49.81 -45.61 -6.62
C ILE A 8 49.66 -44.63 -5.45
N ARG A 9 50.09 -43.41 -5.67
CA ARG A 9 49.83 -42.26 -4.81
C ARG A 9 48.33 -42.02 -4.80
N HIS A 10 47.71 -42.20 -3.66
CA HIS A 10 46.39 -41.66 -3.34
C HIS A 10 46.46 -40.11 -3.43
N ARG A 11 46.01 -39.54 -4.52
CA ARG A 11 45.60 -38.13 -4.57
C ARG A 11 44.20 -38.07 -4.00
N THR A 12 44.11 -37.78 -2.71
CA THR A 12 42.92 -37.28 -2.05
C THR A 12 42.49 -35.99 -2.73
N ILE A 13 41.48 -36.07 -3.59
CA ILE A 13 40.77 -34.90 -4.10
C ILE A 13 39.95 -34.41 -2.92
N ALA A 14 40.44 -33.34 -2.28
CA ALA A 14 39.68 -32.58 -1.32
C ALA A 14 38.42 -32.02 -2.03
N ARG A 15 37.28 -32.61 -1.74
CA ARG A 15 35.99 -32.07 -2.12
C ARG A 15 35.79 -30.79 -1.32
N ALA A 16 36.10 -29.65 -1.92
CA ALA A 16 35.67 -28.36 -1.46
C ALA A 16 34.15 -28.23 -1.73
N SER A 17 33.36 -28.66 -0.77
CA SER A 17 31.92 -28.33 -0.72
C SER A 17 31.81 -26.86 -0.35
N ALA A 18 31.82 -25.99 -1.35
CA ALA A 18 31.43 -24.60 -1.20
C ALA A 18 29.91 -24.55 -0.98
N LEU A 19 29.47 -24.82 0.24
CA LEU A 19 28.18 -24.38 0.73
C LEU A 19 28.21 -22.85 0.81
N LEU A 20 27.70 -22.20 -0.23
CA LEU A 20 27.34 -20.78 -0.17
C LEU A 20 26.23 -20.65 0.89
N PRO A 21 26.49 -19.97 2.03
CA PRO A 21 25.42 -19.63 2.93
C PRO A 21 24.57 -18.57 2.22
N PHE A 22 23.39 -18.96 1.79
CA PHE A 22 22.33 -18.02 1.43
C PHE A 22 21.89 -17.36 2.75
N ALA A 23 22.66 -16.36 3.19
CA ALA A 23 22.28 -15.52 4.30
C ALA A 23 21.06 -14.72 3.86
N LEU A 24 19.87 -15.23 4.18
CA LEU A 24 18.67 -14.40 4.28
C LEU A 24 18.97 -13.35 5.37
N ALA A 25 19.53 -12.23 4.95
CA ALA A 25 19.52 -11.04 5.77
C ALA A 25 18.06 -10.59 5.86
N SER A 26 17.34 -11.11 6.85
CA SER A 26 16.12 -10.49 7.35
C SER A 26 16.51 -9.12 7.87
N SER A 27 16.50 -8.12 6.98
CA SER A 27 16.53 -6.72 7.38
C SER A 27 15.23 -6.49 8.17
N LEU A 28 15.32 -6.65 9.49
CA LEU A 28 14.33 -6.08 10.40
C LEU A 28 14.30 -4.60 10.07
N ALA A 29 13.24 -4.17 9.38
CA ALA A 29 13.00 -2.77 9.10
C ALA A 29 12.98 -2.04 10.44
N GLN A 30 14.06 -1.32 10.73
CA GLN A 30 14.11 -0.48 11.93
C GLN A 30 12.98 0.54 11.78
N PRO A 31 12.12 0.68 12.81
CA PRO A 31 11.12 1.73 12.79
C PRO A 31 11.85 3.07 12.62
N ALA A 32 11.41 3.85 11.64
CA ALA A 32 11.97 5.17 11.38
C ALA A 32 12.02 5.99 12.67
N PRO A 33 13.11 6.73 12.95
CA PRO A 33 13.23 7.55 14.15
C PRO A 33 12.04 8.51 14.20
N GLN A 34 11.25 8.42 15.27
CA GLN A 34 10.14 9.33 15.47
C GLN A 34 10.70 10.69 15.88
N LEU A 35 10.34 11.72 15.14
CA LEU A 35 10.67 13.09 15.51
C LEU A 35 10.01 13.43 16.87
N PRO A 36 10.72 14.12 17.77
CA PRO A 36 10.16 14.54 19.04
C PRO A 36 8.94 15.45 18.79
N VAL A 37 7.87 15.25 19.56
CA VAL A 37 6.68 16.09 19.50
C VAL A 37 7.08 17.52 19.87
N PRO A 38 6.85 18.53 18.99
CA PRO A 38 7.16 19.93 19.31
C PRO A 38 6.32 20.42 20.49
N ASP A 39 6.86 21.35 21.28
CA ASP A 39 6.16 21.91 22.44
C ASP A 39 4.96 22.77 22.05
N ALA A 40 5.03 23.43 20.89
CA ALA A 40 3.97 24.21 20.29
C ALA A 40 3.75 23.74 18.85
N LEU A 41 2.51 23.61 18.44
CA LEU A 41 2.11 23.13 17.12
C LEU A 41 1.14 24.16 16.49
N ASP A 42 1.61 24.78 15.40
CA ASP A 42 0.75 25.57 14.50
C ASP A 42 0.25 24.72 13.32
N LEU A 43 -0.68 25.22 12.54
CA LEU A 43 -1.24 24.50 11.39
C LEU A 43 -0.16 24.13 10.37
N LYS A 44 0.81 25.01 10.12
CA LYS A 44 1.90 24.76 9.16
C LYS A 44 2.82 23.65 9.65
N GLY A 45 3.17 23.66 10.92
CA GLY A 45 3.96 22.59 11.56
C GLY A 45 3.21 21.25 11.56
N ALA A 46 1.90 21.26 11.83
CA ALA A 46 1.06 20.07 11.77
C ALA A 46 1.04 19.45 10.36
N ILE A 47 0.88 20.27 9.32
CA ILE A 47 0.94 19.85 7.91
C ILE A 47 2.31 19.26 7.58
N GLY A 48 3.41 19.94 7.94
CA GLY A 48 4.75 19.43 7.70
C GLY A 48 5.00 18.08 8.35
N PHE A 49 4.60 17.95 9.62
CA PHE A 49 4.74 16.70 10.37
C PHE A 49 3.91 15.56 9.75
N ALA A 50 2.67 15.85 9.31
CA ALA A 50 1.80 14.87 8.66
C ALA A 50 2.37 14.36 7.34
N LEU A 51 2.96 15.22 6.51
CA LEU A 51 3.56 14.82 5.22
C LEU A 51 4.68 13.78 5.38
N GLU A 52 5.39 13.83 6.51
CA GLU A 52 6.47 12.89 6.79
C GLU A 52 6.01 11.62 7.51
N ASN A 53 5.05 11.74 8.43
CA ASN A 53 4.73 10.69 9.38
C ASN A 53 3.37 10.03 9.17
N ASN A 54 2.44 10.64 8.43
CA ASN A 54 1.10 10.09 8.22
C ASN A 54 1.14 8.69 7.59
N PHE A 55 0.44 7.75 8.21
CA PHE A 55 0.45 6.34 7.81
C PHE A 55 -0.15 6.12 6.41
N ALA A 56 -1.18 6.86 6.02
CA ALA A 56 -1.80 6.72 4.70
C ALA A 56 -0.82 7.13 3.59
N ILE A 57 -0.07 8.23 3.79
CA ILE A 57 0.97 8.69 2.86
C ILE A 57 2.11 7.66 2.78
N ARG A 58 2.55 7.12 3.91
CA ARG A 58 3.59 6.08 3.93
C ARG A 58 3.13 4.80 3.23
N GLN A 59 1.89 4.37 3.46
CA GLN A 59 1.32 3.22 2.75
C GLN A 59 1.22 3.46 1.24
N ALA A 60 0.82 4.65 0.80
CA ALA A 60 0.77 4.99 -0.63
C ALA A 60 2.17 4.97 -1.27
N ARG A 61 3.22 5.43 -0.57
CA ARG A 61 4.60 5.31 -1.04
C ARG A 61 5.05 3.85 -1.18
N GLU A 62 4.69 2.98 -0.24
CA GLU A 62 5.01 1.54 -0.34
C GLU A 62 4.22 0.85 -1.47
N ARG A 63 2.98 1.31 -1.78
CA ARG A 63 2.24 0.84 -2.96
C ARG A 63 2.95 1.16 -4.27
N ILE A 64 3.59 2.34 -4.38
CA ILE A 64 4.39 2.67 -5.56
C ILE A 64 5.56 1.68 -5.69
N LYS A 65 6.32 1.43 -4.62
CA LYS A 65 7.41 0.44 -4.64
C LYS A 65 6.91 -0.96 -5.00
N GLN A 66 5.73 -1.35 -4.50
CA GLN A 66 5.09 -2.60 -4.88
C GLN A 66 4.83 -2.65 -6.40
N GLN A 67 4.28 -1.59 -6.98
CA GLN A 67 4.03 -1.53 -8.42
C GLN A 67 5.32 -1.48 -9.24
N GLU A 68 6.37 -0.83 -8.76
CA GLU A 68 7.71 -0.89 -9.36
C GLU A 68 8.24 -2.33 -9.38
N GLY A 69 8.07 -3.07 -8.29
CA GLY A 69 8.39 -4.50 -8.24
C GLY A 69 7.61 -5.32 -9.28
N VAL A 70 6.32 -5.05 -9.45
CA VAL A 70 5.48 -5.68 -10.49
C VAL A 70 5.98 -5.34 -11.90
N VAL A 71 6.39 -4.09 -12.15
CA VAL A 71 6.99 -3.71 -13.44
C VAL A 71 8.27 -4.50 -13.71
N VAL A 72 9.15 -4.66 -12.72
CA VAL A 72 10.39 -5.46 -12.85
C VAL A 72 10.05 -6.93 -13.12
N GLU A 73 9.12 -7.52 -12.36
CA GLU A 73 8.67 -8.90 -12.54
C GLU A 73 8.12 -9.16 -13.94
N VAL A 74 7.22 -8.28 -14.42
CA VAL A 74 6.60 -8.45 -15.74
C VAL A 74 7.61 -8.19 -16.87
N SER A 75 8.50 -7.20 -16.71
CA SER A 75 9.57 -6.88 -17.66
C SER A 75 10.63 -7.99 -17.75
N ALA A 76 10.77 -8.82 -16.72
CA ALA A 76 11.66 -9.98 -16.74
C ALA A 76 11.33 -10.98 -17.87
N ARG A 77 10.10 -10.94 -18.42
CA ARG A 77 9.71 -11.75 -19.59
C ARG A 77 10.34 -11.27 -20.90
N GLU A 78 10.88 -10.05 -20.94
CA GLU A 78 11.58 -9.47 -22.11
C GLU A 78 13.06 -9.85 -22.14
N ILE A 79 13.59 -10.42 -21.07
CA ILE A 79 15.00 -10.85 -20.96
C ILE A 79 15.08 -12.38 -20.77
N PRO A 80 16.23 -13.02 -21.10
CA PRO A 80 16.39 -14.44 -20.93
C PRO A 80 16.24 -14.88 -19.46
N ASN A 81 15.44 -15.92 -19.26
CA ASN A 81 15.36 -16.61 -17.97
C ASN A 81 16.36 -17.75 -17.95
N VAL A 82 17.20 -17.83 -16.92
CA VAL A 82 18.17 -18.90 -16.73
C VAL A 82 17.81 -19.67 -15.47
N ALA A 83 17.57 -20.97 -15.61
CA ALA A 83 17.21 -21.86 -14.52
C ALA A 83 18.19 -23.04 -14.41
N ALA A 84 18.59 -23.40 -13.21
CA ALA A 84 19.35 -24.59 -12.89
C ALA A 84 18.45 -25.57 -12.15
N ASN A 85 18.33 -26.78 -12.65
CA ASN A 85 17.57 -27.86 -12.06
C ASN A 85 18.49 -29.05 -11.79
N ALA A 86 18.46 -29.56 -10.56
CA ALA A 86 19.19 -30.79 -10.20
C ALA A 86 18.17 -31.82 -9.68
N THR A 87 18.18 -32.97 -10.24
CA THR A 87 17.31 -34.09 -9.86
C THR A 87 18.17 -35.28 -9.50
N TYR A 88 17.93 -35.88 -8.34
CA TYR A 88 18.43 -37.20 -7.96
C TYR A 88 17.23 -38.10 -7.75
N GLN A 89 17.23 -39.26 -8.43
CA GLN A 89 16.11 -40.17 -8.44
C GLN A 89 16.62 -41.57 -8.09
N TYR A 90 15.93 -42.19 -7.17
CA TYR A 90 16.16 -43.63 -6.85
C TYR A 90 14.86 -44.37 -7.18
N ASN A 91 14.96 -45.30 -8.14
CA ASN A 91 13.83 -46.03 -8.65
C ASN A 91 13.95 -47.50 -8.26
N ASP A 92 12.82 -48.19 -8.09
CA ASP A 92 12.79 -49.63 -8.13
C ASP A 92 13.18 -50.10 -9.54
N THR A 93 13.93 -51.22 -9.60
CA THR A 93 14.39 -51.85 -10.85
C THR A 93 13.23 -52.26 -11.74
N ASP A 94 12.06 -52.58 -11.16
CA ASP A 94 10.87 -53.02 -11.87
C ASP A 94 10.10 -51.86 -12.57
N ILE A 95 10.31 -50.61 -12.07
CA ILE A 95 9.66 -49.42 -12.60
C ILE A 95 10.61 -48.58 -13.48
N GLY A 96 11.91 -48.94 -13.48
CA GLY A 96 12.95 -48.21 -14.23
C GLY A 96 12.65 -48.19 -15.73
N GLN A 97 12.45 -46.99 -16.32
CA GLN A 97 12.18 -46.80 -17.75
C GLN A 97 13.42 -46.93 -18.65
N THR A 98 14.57 -47.27 -18.09
CA THR A 98 15.85 -47.40 -18.80
C THR A 98 16.24 -48.86 -18.95
N PHE A 99 16.83 -49.24 -20.10
CA PHE A 99 17.34 -50.57 -20.30
C PHE A 99 18.87 -50.51 -20.54
N PRO A 100 19.71 -51.12 -19.70
CA PRO A 100 19.40 -51.81 -18.45
C PRO A 100 18.88 -50.89 -17.35
N PRO A 101 18.00 -51.41 -16.44
CA PRO A 101 17.39 -50.60 -15.42
C PRO A 101 18.42 -50.09 -14.41
N SER A 102 18.45 -48.76 -14.21
CA SER A 102 19.32 -48.09 -13.23
C SER A 102 18.56 -47.80 -11.95
N LYS A 103 19.09 -48.23 -10.80
CA LYS A 103 18.51 -47.93 -9.48
C LYS A 103 18.61 -46.48 -9.08
N SER A 104 19.66 -45.79 -9.52
CA SER A 104 19.86 -44.37 -9.21
C SER A 104 20.24 -43.59 -10.45
N ALA A 105 19.64 -42.43 -10.62
CA ALA A 105 19.97 -41.49 -11.66
C ALA A 105 20.06 -40.08 -11.10
N TRP A 106 21.01 -39.31 -11.54
CA TRP A 106 21.06 -37.87 -11.25
C TRP A 106 21.16 -37.10 -12.56
N GLN A 107 20.60 -35.90 -12.55
CA GLN A 107 20.63 -35.02 -13.70
C GLN A 107 20.74 -33.57 -13.20
N ILE A 108 21.62 -32.80 -13.80
CA ILE A 108 21.76 -31.37 -13.60
C ILE A 108 21.54 -30.72 -14.97
N ASN A 109 20.58 -29.82 -15.01
CA ASN A 109 20.25 -29.06 -16.20
C ASN A 109 20.42 -27.57 -15.91
N LEU A 110 21.17 -26.87 -16.77
CA LEU A 110 21.18 -25.42 -16.83
C LEU A 110 20.45 -25.04 -18.13
N THR A 111 19.32 -24.36 -18.02
CA THR A 111 18.49 -23.98 -19.16
C THR A 111 18.33 -22.47 -19.22
N ALA A 112 18.52 -21.88 -20.39
CA ALA A 112 18.18 -20.50 -20.69
C ALA A 112 17.02 -20.49 -21.68
N SER A 113 16.00 -19.67 -21.44
CA SER A 113 14.86 -19.51 -22.36
C SER A 113 14.50 -18.05 -22.52
N GLN A 114 14.13 -17.67 -23.74
CA GLN A 114 13.73 -16.32 -24.11
C GLN A 114 12.51 -16.35 -25.02
N VAL A 115 11.47 -15.59 -24.64
CA VAL A 115 10.32 -15.37 -25.51
C VAL A 115 10.74 -14.45 -26.65
N LEU A 116 10.62 -14.93 -27.89
CA LEU A 116 10.91 -14.17 -29.12
C LEU A 116 9.66 -13.49 -29.66
N TYR A 117 8.53 -14.18 -29.59
CA TYR A 117 7.26 -13.68 -30.10
C TYR A 117 6.10 -14.19 -29.25
N SER A 118 5.19 -13.29 -28.91
CA SER A 118 4.00 -13.58 -28.08
C SER A 118 2.76 -12.82 -28.54
N ALA A 119 2.64 -12.56 -29.85
CA ALA A 119 1.53 -11.77 -30.44
C ALA A 119 1.25 -10.44 -29.70
N GLY A 120 2.32 -9.77 -29.22
CA GLY A 120 2.22 -8.52 -28.45
C GLY A 120 1.90 -8.72 -26.97
N GLY A 121 1.61 -9.93 -26.50
CA GLY A 121 1.17 -10.19 -25.12
C GLY A 121 2.16 -9.73 -24.05
N VAL A 122 3.46 -10.02 -24.22
CA VAL A 122 4.51 -9.58 -23.28
C VAL A 122 4.63 -8.06 -23.27
N ARG A 123 4.67 -7.42 -24.43
CA ARG A 123 4.81 -5.96 -24.55
C ARG A 123 3.62 -5.24 -23.93
N SER A 124 2.39 -5.69 -24.20
CA SER A 124 1.18 -5.12 -23.60
C SER A 124 1.11 -5.36 -22.09
N ALA A 125 1.59 -6.52 -21.60
CA ALA A 125 1.68 -6.78 -20.17
C ALA A 125 2.63 -5.80 -19.46
N VAL A 126 3.81 -5.55 -20.04
CA VAL A 126 4.78 -4.56 -19.55
C VAL A 126 4.21 -3.15 -19.59
N HIS A 127 3.52 -2.77 -20.68
CA HIS A 127 2.89 -1.45 -20.77
C HIS A 127 1.77 -1.28 -19.75
N SER A 128 0.91 -2.29 -19.59
CA SER A 128 -0.13 -2.31 -18.54
C SER A 128 0.44 -2.13 -17.14
N SER A 129 1.54 -2.81 -16.80
CA SER A 129 2.18 -2.69 -15.48
C SER A 129 2.78 -1.29 -15.25
N LYS A 130 3.36 -0.67 -16.29
CA LYS A 130 3.86 0.72 -16.22
C LYS A 130 2.74 1.72 -16.00
N LEU A 131 1.61 1.58 -16.72
CA LEU A 131 0.43 2.42 -16.52
C LEU A 131 -0.18 2.26 -15.11
N ALA A 132 -0.17 1.03 -14.57
CA ALA A 132 -0.62 0.77 -13.21
C ALA A 132 0.31 1.43 -12.16
N ARG A 133 1.64 1.43 -12.40
CA ARG A 133 2.59 2.17 -11.55
C ARG A 133 2.33 3.69 -11.62
N ASP A 134 2.11 4.25 -12.81
CA ASP A 134 1.82 5.68 -12.99
C ASP A 134 0.51 6.06 -12.28
N ALA A 135 -0.50 5.18 -12.34
CA ALA A 135 -1.73 5.34 -11.56
C ALA A 135 -1.48 5.34 -10.05
N ALA A 136 -0.54 4.52 -9.54
CA ALA A 136 -0.18 4.52 -8.12
C ALA A 136 0.53 5.81 -7.68
N VAL A 137 1.30 6.47 -8.57
CA VAL A 137 1.90 7.79 -8.30
C VAL A 137 0.82 8.86 -8.17
N LEU A 138 -0.20 8.84 -9.04
CA LEU A 138 -1.35 9.74 -8.95
C LEU A 138 -2.21 9.46 -7.71
N ASP A 139 -2.35 8.19 -7.31
CA ASP A 139 -3.00 7.79 -6.05
C ASP A 139 -2.30 8.41 -4.83
N LEU A 140 -0.97 8.44 -4.81
CA LEU A 140 -0.21 9.12 -3.75
C LEU A 140 -0.57 10.61 -3.65
N GLN A 141 -0.73 11.30 -4.77
CA GLN A 141 -1.13 12.72 -4.77
C GLN A 141 -2.53 12.91 -4.19
N ALA A 142 -3.49 12.04 -4.57
CA ALA A 142 -4.84 12.05 -4.00
C ALA A 142 -4.81 11.80 -2.49
N VAL A 143 -4.06 10.78 -2.03
CA VAL A 143 -3.90 10.47 -0.60
C VAL A 143 -3.24 11.61 0.17
N ILE A 144 -2.28 12.31 -0.41
CA ILE A 144 -1.67 13.50 0.23
C ILE A 144 -2.73 14.60 0.41
N ASN A 145 -3.51 14.90 -0.62
CA ASN A 145 -4.55 15.92 -0.54
C ASN A 145 -5.59 15.59 0.53
N ASP A 146 -6.05 14.35 0.58
CA ASP A 146 -7.00 13.88 1.60
C ASP A 146 -6.41 13.93 3.00
N ALA A 147 -5.17 13.50 3.18
CA ALA A 147 -4.48 13.55 4.47
C ALA A 147 -4.33 14.99 4.96
N LEU A 148 -3.96 15.93 4.08
CA LEU A 148 -3.85 17.35 4.42
C LEU A 148 -5.20 17.96 4.80
N LEU A 149 -6.27 17.58 4.10
CA LEU A 149 -7.64 18.00 4.45
C LEU A 149 -8.02 17.49 5.85
N GLN A 150 -7.80 16.20 6.13
CA GLN A 150 -8.12 15.62 7.43
C GLN A 150 -7.32 16.27 8.58
N VAL A 151 -6.03 16.55 8.35
CA VAL A 151 -5.19 17.26 9.33
C VAL A 151 -5.74 18.67 9.61
N ARG A 152 -6.13 19.42 8.57
CA ARG A 152 -6.73 20.76 8.74
C ARG A 152 -8.02 20.70 9.53
N ILE A 153 -8.93 19.80 9.16
CA ILE A 153 -10.21 19.60 9.86
C ILE A 153 -9.95 19.23 11.33
N ALA A 154 -9.08 18.25 11.58
CA ALA A 154 -8.77 17.83 12.94
C ALA A 154 -8.13 18.96 13.77
N PHE A 155 -7.22 19.75 13.17
CA PHE A 155 -6.58 20.88 13.85
C PHE A 155 -7.60 21.97 14.25
N TYR A 156 -8.47 22.37 13.33
CA TYR A 156 -9.51 23.35 13.65
C TYR A 156 -10.55 22.81 14.64
N ASN A 157 -10.85 21.52 14.62
CA ASN A 157 -11.71 20.89 15.61
C ASN A 157 -11.10 20.95 17.03
N VAL A 158 -9.77 20.82 17.18
CA VAL A 158 -9.09 21.01 18.46
C VAL A 158 -9.25 22.45 18.94
N LEU A 159 -9.03 23.45 18.06
CA LEU A 159 -9.23 24.86 18.42
C LEU A 159 -10.68 25.15 18.79
N LEU A 160 -11.64 24.65 18.02
CA LEU A 160 -13.08 24.80 18.29
C LEU A 160 -13.47 24.19 19.64
N ALA A 161 -12.98 22.98 19.94
CA ALA A 161 -13.26 22.32 21.21
C ALA A 161 -12.67 23.10 22.39
N ARG A 162 -11.48 23.71 22.25
CA ARG A 162 -10.88 24.59 23.25
C ARG A 162 -11.74 25.83 23.51
N GLU A 163 -12.23 26.49 22.46
CA GLU A 163 -13.08 27.66 22.63
C GLU A 163 -14.46 27.30 23.24
N LYS A 164 -15.02 26.13 22.89
CA LYS A 164 -16.23 25.60 23.55
C LYS A 164 -16.05 25.42 25.07
N ILE A 165 -14.89 24.97 25.55
CA ILE A 165 -14.61 24.88 26.98
C ILE A 165 -14.68 26.25 27.64
N LYS A 166 -14.03 27.27 27.04
CA LYS A 166 -14.08 28.65 27.60
C LYS A 166 -15.51 29.18 27.68
N VAL A 167 -16.33 28.94 26.67
CA VAL A 167 -17.75 29.36 26.71
C VAL A 167 -18.50 28.65 27.82
N GLN A 168 -18.30 27.33 28.02
CA GLN A 168 -18.96 26.60 29.08
C GLN A 168 -18.44 27.01 30.49
N GLU A 169 -17.14 27.29 30.60
CA GLU A 169 -16.56 27.80 31.87
C GLU A 169 -17.16 29.17 32.22
N SER A 170 -17.24 30.10 31.26
CA SER A 170 -17.88 31.41 31.50
C SER A 170 -19.36 31.28 31.85
N ASN A 171 -20.09 30.33 31.25
CA ASN A 171 -21.48 30.06 31.57
C ASN A 171 -21.64 29.54 33.01
N VAL A 172 -20.78 28.61 33.46
CA VAL A 172 -20.79 28.11 34.84
C VAL A 172 -20.45 29.22 35.83
N GLU A 173 -19.45 30.06 35.55
CA GLU A 173 -19.06 31.20 36.35
C GLU A 173 -20.20 32.21 36.49
N LEU A 174 -20.90 32.55 35.39
CA LEU A 174 -22.08 33.44 35.45
C LEU A 174 -23.19 32.90 36.36
N LEU A 175 -23.52 31.59 36.18
CA LEU A 175 -24.57 30.96 36.99
C LEU A 175 -24.15 30.82 38.44
N GLN A 176 -22.88 30.62 38.77
CA GLN A 176 -22.37 30.64 40.14
C GLN A 176 -22.46 32.01 40.77
N SER A 177 -22.17 33.08 40.03
CA SER A 177 -22.34 34.44 40.49
C SER A 177 -23.83 34.78 40.74
N GLN A 178 -24.71 34.31 39.85
CA GLN A 178 -26.15 34.44 40.04
C GLN A 178 -26.67 33.69 41.26
N LEU A 179 -26.21 32.46 41.47
CA LEU A 179 -26.53 31.67 42.69
C LEU A 179 -26.10 32.39 43.94
N LYS A 180 -24.88 32.95 43.98
CA LYS A 180 -24.40 33.74 45.09
C LYS A 180 -25.32 34.92 45.42
N THR A 181 -25.65 35.74 44.40
CA THR A 181 -26.56 36.88 44.55
C THR A 181 -27.94 36.44 45.02
N THR A 182 -28.48 35.31 44.53
CA THR A 182 -29.79 34.78 44.96
C THR A 182 -29.70 34.26 46.43
N THR A 183 -28.60 33.64 46.80
CA THR A 183 -28.38 33.19 48.21
C THR A 183 -28.32 34.39 49.15
N ASP A 184 -27.56 35.44 48.81
CA ASP A 184 -27.47 36.64 49.63
C ASP A 184 -28.86 37.33 49.82
N ARG A 185 -29.70 37.33 48.77
CA ARG A 185 -31.07 37.82 48.84
C ARG A 185 -32.00 36.94 49.64
N PHE A 186 -31.84 35.62 49.59
CA PHE A 186 -32.58 34.67 50.41
C PHE A 186 -32.25 34.87 51.90
N ASP A 187 -30.98 35.00 52.23
CA ASP A 187 -30.52 35.24 53.60
C ASP A 187 -31.00 36.58 54.13
N ALA A 188 -31.20 37.58 53.25
CA ALA A 188 -31.86 38.88 53.59
C ALA A 188 -33.41 38.81 53.63
N GLY A 189 -33.99 37.60 53.34
CA GLY A 189 -35.45 37.40 53.36
C GLY A 189 -36.23 38.00 52.18
N THR A 190 -35.55 38.41 51.11
CA THR A 190 -36.17 39.09 49.96
C THR A 190 -36.60 38.17 48.81
N VAL A 191 -36.17 36.91 48.80
CA VAL A 191 -36.56 35.87 47.83
C VAL A 191 -36.93 34.56 48.50
N SER A 192 -37.69 33.69 47.82
CA SER A 192 -38.14 32.41 48.35
C SER A 192 -37.03 31.32 48.27
N SER A 193 -37.15 30.26 49.07
CA SER A 193 -36.30 29.09 48.98
C SER A 193 -36.38 28.38 47.64
N PHE A 194 -37.51 28.51 46.92
CA PHE A 194 -37.65 27.98 45.57
C PHE A 194 -36.72 28.66 44.58
N GLU A 195 -36.54 29.98 44.65
CA GLU A 195 -35.63 30.72 43.78
C GLU A 195 -34.17 30.32 44.02
N LYS A 196 -33.78 30.12 45.27
CA LYS A 196 -32.44 29.59 45.62
C LYS A 196 -32.23 28.21 45.04
N LEU A 197 -33.17 27.27 45.28
CA LEU A 197 -33.10 25.93 44.75
C LEU A 197 -33.02 25.89 43.20
N ARG A 198 -33.79 26.75 42.53
CA ARG A 198 -33.76 26.92 41.07
C ARG A 198 -32.37 27.34 40.60
N ALA A 199 -31.72 28.27 41.26
CA ALA A 199 -30.38 28.71 40.90
C ALA A 199 -29.33 27.61 41.17
N GLU A 200 -29.47 26.82 42.25
CA GLU A 200 -28.60 25.67 42.54
C GLU A 200 -28.70 24.60 41.44
N VAL A 201 -29.93 24.28 41.02
CA VAL A 201 -30.18 23.32 39.92
C VAL A 201 -29.62 23.83 38.61
N ALA A 202 -29.72 25.14 38.32
CA ALA A 202 -29.14 25.74 37.11
C ALA A 202 -27.61 25.58 37.07
N VAL A 203 -26.90 25.82 38.18
CA VAL A 203 -25.45 25.58 38.26
C VAL A 203 -25.12 24.10 38.10
N ALA A 204 -25.88 23.19 38.76
CA ALA A 204 -25.66 21.77 38.64
C ALA A 204 -25.80 21.28 37.18
N ASN A 205 -26.84 21.75 36.47
CA ASN A 205 -27.08 21.42 35.08
C ASN A 205 -26.01 21.97 34.12
N ALA A 206 -25.43 23.15 34.42
CA ALA A 206 -24.38 23.75 33.61
C ALA A 206 -23.03 23.04 33.70
N LYS A 207 -22.79 22.25 34.75
CA LYS A 207 -21.53 21.49 34.90
C LYS A 207 -21.43 20.33 33.97
N ALA A 208 -22.53 19.67 33.57
CA ALA A 208 -22.52 18.52 32.69
C ALA A 208 -22.01 18.87 31.28
N PRO A 209 -22.51 19.93 30.58
CA PRO A 209 -21.95 20.39 29.31
C PRO A 209 -20.46 20.75 29.37
N LEU A 210 -19.97 21.31 30.48
CA LEU A 210 -18.55 21.60 30.68
C LEU A 210 -17.71 20.30 30.71
N ILE A 211 -18.17 19.27 31.38
CA ILE A 211 -17.49 17.97 31.40
C ILE A 211 -17.46 17.36 30.01
N THR A 212 -18.58 17.41 29.28
CA THR A 212 -18.67 16.95 27.92
C THR A 212 -17.69 17.73 27.01
N ALA A 213 -17.66 19.06 27.08
CA ALA A 213 -16.73 19.88 26.28
C ALA A 213 -15.25 19.54 26.55
N ARG A 214 -14.90 19.26 27.80
CA ARG A 214 -13.54 18.82 28.18
C ARG A 214 -13.18 17.43 27.60
N ASN A 215 -14.15 16.51 27.56
CA ASN A 215 -13.95 15.20 26.94
C ASN A 215 -13.84 15.32 25.41
N ASP A 216 -14.68 16.13 24.76
CA ASP A 216 -14.62 16.39 23.33
C ASP A 216 -13.27 16.98 22.91
N TYR A 217 -12.68 17.86 23.73
CA TYR A 217 -11.36 18.40 23.49
C TYR A 217 -10.28 17.30 23.53
N ARG A 218 -10.34 16.37 24.49
CA ARG A 218 -9.42 15.22 24.53
C ARG A 218 -9.55 14.33 23.32
N LEU A 219 -10.79 14.04 22.90
CA LEU A 219 -11.05 13.24 21.69
C LEU A 219 -10.55 13.94 20.42
N ALA A 220 -10.75 15.25 20.31
CA ALA A 220 -10.24 16.03 19.19
C ALA A 220 -8.70 15.98 19.10
N ILE A 221 -8.01 16.04 20.23
CA ILE A 221 -6.54 15.88 20.30
C ILE A 221 -6.12 14.49 19.81
N GLU A 222 -6.78 13.42 20.25
CA GLU A 222 -6.44 12.06 19.83
C GLU A 222 -6.71 11.86 18.33
N THR A 223 -7.79 12.43 17.80
CA THR A 223 -8.10 12.42 16.36
C THR A 223 -7.00 13.14 15.56
N LEU A 224 -6.55 14.30 16.05
CA LEU A 224 -5.44 15.03 15.40
C LEU A 224 -4.14 14.22 15.49
N ARG A 225 -3.81 13.61 16.60
CA ARG A 225 -2.62 12.75 16.76
C ARG A 225 -2.65 11.58 15.77
N GLN A 226 -3.80 10.94 15.60
CA GLN A 226 -3.98 9.87 14.62
C GLN A 226 -3.74 10.38 13.19
N SER A 227 -4.30 11.54 12.83
CA SER A 227 -4.12 12.13 11.50
C SER A 227 -2.69 12.57 11.23
N LEU A 228 -1.94 12.94 12.27
CA LEU A 228 -0.52 13.27 12.19
C LEU A 228 0.38 12.02 12.09
N GLY A 229 -0.11 10.84 12.46
CA GLY A 229 0.67 9.61 12.43
C GLY A 229 1.53 9.37 13.68
N PHE A 230 1.13 9.94 14.83
CA PHE A 230 1.79 9.60 16.09
C PHE A 230 1.50 8.16 16.51
N THR A 231 2.56 7.41 16.83
CA THR A 231 2.44 6.06 17.38
C THR A 231 2.45 6.10 18.90
N THR A 232 1.53 5.35 19.52
CA THR A 232 1.35 5.29 20.98
C THR A 232 2.37 4.38 21.70
N ASN A 233 3.40 3.91 21.02
CA ASN A 233 4.34 2.90 21.55
C ASN A 233 5.26 3.39 22.69
N LYS A 234 5.18 4.67 23.09
CA LYS A 234 5.91 5.17 24.27
C LYS A 234 4.94 5.88 25.22
N PRO A 235 4.84 5.45 26.51
CA PRO A 235 3.99 6.08 27.51
C PRO A 235 4.26 7.58 27.70
N ASP A 236 5.49 8.05 27.49
CA ASP A 236 5.87 9.45 27.65
C ASP A 236 5.38 10.36 26.53
N SER A 237 5.18 9.83 25.31
CA SER A 237 4.60 10.59 24.20
C SER A 237 3.11 10.87 24.37
N LEU A 238 2.41 10.09 25.21
CA LEU A 238 1.00 10.29 25.57
C LEU A 238 0.79 11.43 26.56
N ARG A 239 1.81 11.82 27.33
CA ARG A 239 1.69 12.81 28.40
C ARG A 239 1.90 14.25 27.93
N LYS A 240 2.65 14.46 26.84
CA LYS A 240 2.93 15.80 26.34
C LYS A 240 1.92 16.18 25.26
N ILE A 241 0.93 16.99 25.64
CA ILE A 241 0.00 17.62 24.72
C ILE A 241 0.71 18.90 24.25
N PRO A 242 0.97 19.08 22.94
CA PRO A 242 1.52 20.34 22.43
C PRO A 242 0.54 21.48 22.65
N ASP A 243 1.04 22.67 22.85
CA ASP A 243 0.19 23.87 22.84
C ASP A 243 -0.20 24.18 21.38
N PHE A 244 -1.51 24.21 21.10
CA PHE A 244 -2.04 24.45 19.76
C PHE A 244 -2.17 25.96 19.53
N LEU A 245 -1.29 26.49 18.67
CA LEU A 245 -1.27 27.89 18.30
C LEU A 245 -2.20 28.15 17.13
N GLY A 246 -3.10 29.12 17.26
CA GLY A 246 -3.99 29.54 16.18
C GLY A 246 -5.28 30.18 16.68
N THR A 247 -5.96 30.85 15.76
CA THR A 247 -7.26 31.51 15.95
C THR A 247 -8.28 30.90 14.99
N LEU A 248 -9.56 31.05 15.30
CA LEU A 248 -10.69 30.62 14.45
C LEU A 248 -11.18 31.75 13.55
N ASP A 249 -10.22 32.46 12.92
CA ASP A 249 -10.58 33.56 12.03
C ASP A 249 -11.13 33.01 10.70
N PHE A 250 -12.27 33.54 10.28
CA PHE A 250 -12.90 33.17 9.03
C PHE A 250 -12.82 34.31 8.03
N THR A 251 -12.21 34.06 6.88
CA THR A 251 -12.21 34.97 5.74
C THR A 251 -13.15 34.39 4.67
N PRO A 252 -14.25 35.06 4.34
CA PRO A 252 -15.16 34.62 3.29
C PRO A 252 -14.43 34.62 1.93
N VAL A 253 -14.49 33.50 1.24
CA VAL A 253 -13.92 33.34 -0.10
C VAL A 253 -15.08 33.06 -1.05
N ASN A 254 -15.24 33.90 -2.08
CA ASN A 254 -16.19 33.64 -3.15
C ASN A 254 -15.50 32.82 -4.24
N PHE A 255 -16.06 31.68 -4.54
CA PHE A 255 -15.60 30.82 -5.64
C PHE A 255 -16.53 31.00 -6.85
N ASP A 256 -15.95 31.25 -8.03
CA ASP A 256 -16.67 31.09 -9.28
C ASP A 256 -16.82 29.58 -9.55
N LEU A 257 -18.08 29.13 -9.60
CA LEU A 257 -18.41 27.70 -9.75
C LEU A 257 -17.87 27.15 -11.07
N GLN A 258 -17.97 27.89 -12.18
CA GLN A 258 -17.52 27.44 -13.49
C GLN A 258 -15.99 27.28 -13.52
N ALA A 259 -15.27 28.28 -13.03
CA ALA A 259 -13.82 28.25 -12.95
C ALA A 259 -13.32 27.12 -12.00
N ALA A 260 -14.02 26.89 -10.89
CA ALA A 260 -13.71 25.82 -9.96
C ALA A 260 -13.91 24.42 -10.60
N PHE A 261 -14.97 24.25 -11.40
CA PHE A 261 -15.23 23.02 -12.14
C PHE A 261 -14.15 22.74 -13.19
N GLU A 262 -13.78 23.73 -13.98
CA GLU A 262 -12.72 23.60 -14.99
C GLU A 262 -11.37 23.26 -14.33
N ALA A 263 -11.04 23.96 -13.24
CA ALA A 263 -9.82 23.68 -12.47
C ALA A 263 -9.84 22.28 -11.85
N ALA A 264 -10.99 21.82 -11.35
CA ALA A 264 -11.13 20.47 -10.80
C ALA A 264 -10.95 19.41 -11.89
N HIS A 265 -11.57 19.58 -13.05
CA HIS A 265 -11.44 18.66 -14.18
C HIS A 265 -10.00 18.56 -14.68
N ALA A 266 -9.25 19.67 -14.70
CA ALA A 266 -7.89 19.73 -15.20
C ALA A 266 -6.85 19.20 -14.19
N ASN A 267 -7.08 19.34 -12.88
CA ASN A 267 -6.04 19.15 -11.87
C ASN A 267 -6.31 18.01 -10.87
N ARG A 268 -7.44 17.30 -10.94
CA ARG A 268 -7.75 16.23 -9.99
C ARG A 268 -6.96 14.95 -10.31
N PRO A 269 -6.07 14.51 -9.42
CA PRO A 269 -5.24 13.35 -9.66
C PRO A 269 -6.02 12.03 -9.70
N ASP A 270 -7.18 11.95 -9.05
CA ASP A 270 -8.05 10.77 -9.06
C ASP A 270 -8.68 10.51 -10.44
N LEU A 271 -9.00 11.54 -11.22
CA LEU A 271 -9.50 11.41 -12.60
C LEU A 271 -8.39 10.90 -13.52
N GLU A 272 -7.21 11.50 -13.45
CA GLU A 272 -6.07 11.06 -14.24
C GLU A 272 -5.65 9.62 -13.86
N ARG A 273 -5.68 9.28 -12.58
CA ARG A 273 -5.45 7.90 -12.10
C ARG A 273 -6.41 6.90 -12.73
N LEU A 274 -7.71 7.21 -12.75
CA LEU A 274 -8.71 6.33 -13.38
C LEU A 274 -8.49 6.19 -14.88
N THR A 275 -8.08 7.25 -15.57
CA THR A 275 -7.71 7.20 -16.99
C THR A 275 -6.52 6.26 -17.22
N LYS A 276 -5.44 6.38 -16.42
CA LYS A 276 -4.29 5.46 -16.50
C LYS A 276 -4.67 4.01 -16.20
N LEU A 277 -5.58 3.78 -15.25
CA LEU A 277 -6.08 2.43 -14.96
C LEU A 277 -6.95 1.89 -16.11
N MET A 278 -7.76 2.71 -16.75
CA MET A 278 -8.53 2.32 -17.94
C MET A 278 -7.60 1.90 -19.07
N ASP A 279 -6.55 2.68 -19.35
CA ASP A 279 -5.54 2.35 -20.35
C ASP A 279 -4.80 1.04 -20.01
N ALA A 280 -4.44 0.84 -18.74
CA ALA A 280 -3.85 -0.40 -18.25
C ALA A 280 -4.77 -1.61 -18.47
N ARG A 281 -6.09 -1.45 -18.26
CA ARG A 281 -7.09 -2.50 -18.53
C ARG A 281 -7.23 -2.78 -20.04
N ALA A 282 -7.15 -1.76 -20.89
CA ALA A 282 -7.15 -1.93 -22.35
C ALA A 282 -5.95 -2.77 -22.81
N GLU A 283 -4.76 -2.50 -22.29
CA GLU A 283 -3.57 -3.30 -22.55
C GLU A 283 -3.69 -4.74 -22.01
N SER A 284 -4.34 -4.92 -20.85
CA SER A 284 -4.62 -6.26 -20.30
C SER A 284 -5.52 -7.08 -21.23
N VAL A 285 -6.49 -6.45 -21.92
CA VAL A 285 -7.31 -7.15 -22.94
C VAL A 285 -6.43 -7.69 -24.06
N THR A 286 -5.47 -6.90 -24.55
CA THR A 286 -4.51 -7.31 -25.58
C THR A 286 -3.62 -8.45 -25.08
N THR A 287 -3.13 -8.36 -23.85
CA THR A 287 -2.33 -9.42 -23.21
C THR A 287 -3.08 -10.76 -23.18
N VAL A 288 -4.35 -10.73 -22.75
CA VAL A 288 -5.17 -11.95 -22.68
C VAL A 288 -5.50 -12.50 -24.08
N ARG A 289 -5.79 -11.61 -25.04
CA ARG A 289 -6.08 -12.00 -26.43
C ARG A 289 -4.86 -12.66 -27.10
N ALA A 290 -3.64 -12.26 -26.73
CA ALA A 290 -2.41 -12.84 -27.27
C ALA A 290 -2.30 -14.35 -27.02
N ASN A 291 -2.96 -14.90 -25.99
CA ASN A 291 -2.98 -16.35 -25.72
C ASN A 291 -3.71 -17.18 -26.79
N ALA A 292 -4.47 -16.56 -27.70
CA ALA A 292 -5.10 -17.24 -28.82
C ALA A 292 -4.13 -17.45 -30.00
N TYR A 293 -2.94 -16.86 -29.96
CA TYR A 293 -1.95 -16.91 -31.03
C TYR A 293 -0.73 -17.76 -30.64
N PRO A 294 0.07 -18.22 -31.60
CA PRO A 294 1.27 -18.97 -31.29
C PRO A 294 2.28 -18.12 -30.53
N ASN A 295 2.96 -18.75 -29.57
CA ASN A 295 4.08 -18.21 -28.85
C ASN A 295 5.37 -18.87 -29.34
N LEU A 296 6.42 -18.08 -29.62
CA LEU A 296 7.75 -18.55 -30.02
C LEU A 296 8.75 -18.25 -28.90
N ALA A 297 9.51 -19.23 -28.49
CA ALA A 297 10.60 -19.08 -27.54
C ALA A 297 11.87 -19.75 -28.06
N ALA A 298 12.99 -19.07 -27.94
CA ALA A 298 14.31 -19.70 -28.07
C ALA A 298 14.68 -20.32 -26.72
N PHE A 299 15.36 -21.45 -26.76
CA PHE A 299 15.91 -22.08 -25.60
C PHE A 299 17.27 -22.67 -25.88
N GLY A 300 18.11 -22.76 -24.85
CA GLY A 300 19.39 -23.42 -24.89
C GLY A 300 19.73 -23.97 -23.51
N GLY A 301 20.54 -25.02 -23.48
CA GLY A 301 20.84 -25.60 -22.20
C GLY A 301 22.07 -26.50 -22.22
N LEU A 302 22.61 -26.71 -21.03
CA LEU A 302 23.65 -27.69 -20.72
C LEU A 302 23.03 -28.74 -19.82
N THR A 303 23.23 -29.99 -20.15
CA THR A 303 22.74 -31.12 -19.36
C THR A 303 23.92 -32.00 -18.95
N GLN A 304 23.98 -32.36 -17.69
CA GLN A 304 24.85 -33.43 -17.19
C GLN A 304 23.95 -34.46 -16.50
N ARG A 305 24.10 -35.72 -16.88
CA ARG A 305 23.33 -36.84 -16.32
C ARG A 305 24.17 -38.09 -16.24
N THR A 306 23.76 -39.07 -15.43
CA THR A 306 24.28 -40.43 -15.47
C THR A 306 23.75 -41.17 -16.67
N ASP A 307 24.59 -41.88 -17.38
CA ASP A 307 24.18 -42.87 -18.38
C ASP A 307 23.77 -44.21 -17.76
N PHE A 308 23.55 -45.24 -18.60
CA PHE A 308 23.17 -46.60 -18.17
C PHE A 308 24.27 -47.29 -17.38
N SER A 309 25.53 -46.90 -17.58
CA SER A 309 26.70 -47.49 -16.90
C SER A 309 27.00 -46.79 -15.57
N GLY A 310 26.29 -45.70 -15.24
CA GLY A 310 26.55 -44.86 -14.09
C GLY A 310 27.58 -43.76 -14.34
N ASP A 311 28.07 -43.62 -15.56
CA ASP A 311 29.05 -42.62 -15.94
C ASP A 311 28.40 -41.25 -16.23
N PRO A 312 29.05 -40.13 -15.91
CA PRO A 312 28.52 -38.80 -16.20
C PRO A 312 28.65 -38.48 -17.69
N VAL A 313 27.52 -38.15 -18.33
CA VAL A 313 27.46 -37.70 -19.72
C VAL A 313 27.05 -36.22 -19.77
N ASN A 314 27.78 -35.46 -20.57
CA ASN A 314 27.53 -34.03 -20.80
C ASN A 314 26.92 -33.80 -22.19
N GLY A 315 25.93 -32.93 -22.25
CA GLY A 315 25.32 -32.57 -23.51
C GLY A 315 24.90 -31.08 -23.52
N TRP A 316 24.73 -30.55 -24.70
CA TRP A 316 24.13 -29.24 -24.90
C TRP A 316 22.97 -29.35 -25.88
N LEU A 317 22.05 -28.43 -25.77
CA LEU A 317 20.93 -28.30 -26.70
C LEU A 317 20.64 -26.83 -26.95
N VAL A 318 20.23 -26.52 -28.16
CA VAL A 318 19.73 -25.19 -28.55
C VAL A 318 18.60 -25.40 -29.57
N GLY A 319 17.56 -24.56 -29.43
CA GLY A 319 16.42 -24.69 -30.34
C GLY A 319 15.45 -23.55 -30.22
N VAL A 320 14.43 -23.59 -31.06
CA VAL A 320 13.28 -22.70 -31.04
C VAL A 320 12.03 -23.56 -30.83
N GLN A 321 11.21 -23.18 -29.95
CA GLN A 321 9.94 -23.86 -29.62
C GLN A 321 8.77 -22.95 -30.00
N SER A 322 7.77 -23.48 -30.72
CA SER A 322 6.50 -22.84 -30.93
C SER A 322 5.42 -23.59 -30.16
N GLN A 323 4.64 -22.85 -29.39
CA GLN A 323 3.48 -23.40 -28.69
C GLN A 323 2.23 -22.63 -29.12
N TRP A 324 1.22 -23.36 -29.60
CA TRP A 324 -0.05 -22.80 -30.02
C TRP A 324 -1.20 -23.72 -29.58
N ASN A 325 -2.07 -23.17 -28.71
CA ASN A 325 -3.27 -23.85 -28.26
C ASN A 325 -4.39 -23.60 -29.28
N ILE A 326 -4.51 -24.46 -30.33
CA ILE A 326 -5.49 -24.30 -31.42
C ILE A 326 -6.92 -24.36 -30.85
N PHE A 327 -7.15 -25.20 -29.83
CA PHE A 327 -8.44 -25.33 -29.17
C PHE A 327 -8.20 -25.52 -27.66
N ASP A 328 -8.72 -24.59 -26.86
CA ASP A 328 -8.60 -24.56 -25.41
C ASP A 328 -9.95 -24.67 -24.66
N GLY A 329 -10.97 -25.26 -25.34
CA GLY A 329 -12.30 -25.35 -24.76
C GLY A 329 -12.99 -24.00 -24.55
N ARG A 330 -12.62 -22.95 -25.30
CA ARG A 330 -13.11 -21.55 -25.18
C ARG A 330 -12.59 -20.80 -23.96
N ALA A 331 -11.60 -21.33 -23.25
CA ALA A 331 -11.04 -20.67 -22.04
C ALA A 331 -10.50 -19.26 -22.36
N THR A 332 -9.75 -19.10 -23.45
CA THR A 332 -9.25 -17.78 -23.88
C THR A 332 -10.38 -16.82 -24.23
N ALA A 333 -11.43 -17.28 -24.91
CA ALA A 333 -12.61 -16.46 -25.19
C ALA A 333 -13.28 -15.95 -23.90
N GLY A 334 -13.44 -16.81 -22.91
CA GLY A 334 -13.97 -16.44 -21.58
C GLY A 334 -13.08 -15.41 -20.86
N ARG A 335 -11.75 -15.58 -20.88
CA ARG A 335 -10.80 -14.62 -20.30
C ARG A 335 -10.85 -13.26 -21.01
N VAL A 336 -11.03 -13.21 -22.31
CA VAL A 336 -11.19 -11.97 -23.07
C VAL A 336 -12.48 -11.25 -22.68
N VAL A 337 -13.58 -11.97 -22.47
CA VAL A 337 -14.85 -11.39 -21.99
C VAL A 337 -14.64 -10.79 -20.57
N GLN A 338 -13.98 -11.51 -19.66
CA GLN A 338 -13.65 -11.01 -18.33
C GLN A 338 -12.80 -9.73 -18.40
N ALA A 339 -11.73 -9.72 -19.19
CA ALA A 339 -10.85 -8.55 -19.34
C ALA A 339 -11.60 -7.33 -19.89
N ARG A 340 -12.49 -7.53 -20.89
CA ARG A 340 -13.33 -6.46 -21.44
C ARG A 340 -14.33 -5.93 -20.40
N SER A 341 -14.94 -6.81 -19.62
CA SER A 341 -15.85 -6.40 -18.55
C SER A 341 -15.15 -5.60 -17.47
N LEU A 342 -13.90 -5.94 -17.11
CA LEU A 342 -13.08 -5.16 -16.17
C LEU A 342 -12.72 -3.77 -16.73
N LEU A 343 -12.43 -3.67 -18.03
CA LEU A 343 -12.21 -2.39 -18.70
C LEU A 343 -13.48 -1.53 -18.64
N GLU A 344 -14.65 -2.10 -18.97
CA GLU A 344 -15.91 -1.35 -18.92
C GLU A 344 -16.30 -0.92 -17.51
N GLN A 345 -16.06 -1.76 -16.48
CA GLN A 345 -16.24 -1.38 -15.08
C GLN A 345 -15.39 -0.16 -14.71
N THR A 346 -14.12 -0.13 -15.16
CA THR A 346 -13.23 1.01 -14.89
C THR A 346 -13.73 2.28 -15.61
N ARG A 347 -14.23 2.13 -16.85
CA ARG A 347 -14.82 3.22 -17.61
C ARG A 347 -16.07 3.80 -16.94
N LEU A 348 -16.95 2.94 -16.47
CA LEU A 348 -18.15 3.34 -15.73
C LEU A 348 -17.79 4.04 -14.41
N THR A 349 -16.75 3.57 -13.72
CA THR A 349 -16.23 4.23 -12.50
C THR A 349 -15.73 5.65 -12.81
N LEU A 350 -14.99 5.84 -13.91
CA LEU A 350 -14.55 7.17 -14.35
C LEU A 350 -15.75 8.07 -14.65
N THR A 351 -16.75 7.57 -15.38
CA THR A 351 -17.98 8.31 -15.70
C THR A 351 -18.73 8.69 -14.42
N LEU A 352 -18.89 7.76 -13.47
CA LEU A 352 -19.52 8.04 -12.17
C LEU A 352 -18.78 9.14 -11.40
N THR A 353 -17.45 9.09 -11.37
CA THR A 353 -16.63 10.11 -10.68
C THR A 353 -16.81 11.48 -11.33
N LEU A 354 -16.91 11.56 -12.66
CA LEU A 354 -17.21 12.80 -13.38
C LEU A 354 -18.62 13.31 -13.05
N CYS A 355 -19.62 12.43 -13.00
CA CYS A 355 -21.00 12.81 -12.63
C CYS A 355 -21.10 13.33 -11.18
N THR A 356 -20.38 12.69 -10.23
CA THR A 356 -20.37 13.18 -8.84
C THR A 356 -19.72 14.54 -8.69
N LEU A 357 -18.73 14.86 -9.52
CA LEU A 357 -18.15 16.20 -9.59
C LEU A 357 -19.19 17.26 -9.98
N THR A 358 -19.99 16.98 -11.01
CA THR A 358 -21.05 17.93 -11.44
C THR A 358 -22.13 18.10 -10.38
N GLN A 359 -22.49 17.02 -9.64
CA GLN A 359 -23.48 17.12 -8.56
C GLN A 359 -22.96 17.91 -7.35
N THR A 360 -21.72 17.66 -6.91
CA THR A 360 -21.12 18.38 -5.76
C THR A 360 -20.95 19.87 -6.07
N THR A 361 -20.67 20.24 -7.31
CA THR A 361 -20.59 21.65 -7.71
C THR A 361 -21.95 22.33 -7.84
N CYS A 362 -23.04 21.59 -8.04
CA CYS A 362 -24.40 22.12 -8.05
C CYS A 362 -25.03 22.34 -6.66
N LEU A 363 -24.42 21.80 -5.59
CA LEU A 363 -24.93 21.89 -4.21
C LEU A 363 -24.32 23.06 -3.41
N PHE A 364 -23.35 23.76 -3.95
CA PHE A 364 -22.74 24.99 -3.42
C PHE A 364 -23.00 26.19 -4.31
#